data_d6c05f6d6929c37e8e4e5ac77d89cefd
#
_entry.id   d6c05f6d6929c37e8e4e5ac77d89cefd
#
_cell.length_a   1.000
_cell.length_b   1.000
_cell.length_c   1.000
_cell.angle_alpha   90.00
_cell.angle_beta   90.00
_cell.angle_gamma   90.00
#
_symmetry.space_group_name_H-M   'P 1'
#
loop_
_entity.id
_entity.type
_entity.pdbx_description
1 polymer ?
#
loop_
_entity_poly.entity_id
_entity_poly.type
_entity_poly.pdbx_seq_one_letter_code
_entity_poly.pdbx_strand_id
1 'polypeptide(L)'
;MEQYRRLERLAREFSDRHLRAFKARPEFHPRLAVDALCFAPCPGRPGWLVGAWLTPCDLSLALVRESAEACDTDTAGPQVLELPRGEFELEPEIMAGDILWRCLLLNDLGDVDDMGEACRLAQRLMDKVMTAPE
;
A
#
# COMPACT_ATOMS: atom_id res chain seq x y z
N MET A 1 -0.97 4.27 -17.87
CA MET A 1 0.14 5.18 -17.56
C MET A 1 -0.20 6.25 -16.55
N GLU A 2 -1.41 6.82 -16.60
CA GLU A 2 -1.83 7.79 -15.59
C GLU A 2 -1.91 7.19 -14.18
N GLN A 3 -2.37 5.96 -14.07
CA GLN A 3 -2.43 5.26 -12.79
C GLN A 3 -1.04 5.09 -12.17
N TYR A 4 -0.06 4.75 -12.99
CA TYR A 4 1.31 4.61 -12.53
C TYR A 4 1.87 5.94 -12.00
N ARG A 5 1.67 7.03 -12.73
CA ARG A 5 2.11 8.37 -12.31
C ARG A 5 1.40 8.83 -11.04
N ARG A 6 0.12 8.50 -10.93
CA ARG A 6 -0.66 8.82 -9.74
C ARG A 6 -0.14 8.07 -8.52
N LEU A 7 0.19 6.79 -8.68
CA LEU A 7 0.75 5.98 -7.60
C LEU A 7 2.13 6.50 -7.17
N GLU A 8 2.97 6.90 -8.12
CA GLU A 8 4.26 7.51 -7.80
C GLU A 8 4.10 8.82 -7.03
N ARG A 9 3.13 9.65 -7.43
CA ARG A 9 2.84 10.90 -6.74
C ARG A 9 2.34 10.65 -5.33
N LEU A 10 1.44 9.68 -5.16
CA LEU A 10 0.96 9.30 -3.82
C LEU A 10 2.11 8.83 -2.93
N ALA A 11 3.00 8.01 -3.47
CA ALA A 11 4.16 7.51 -2.73
C ALA A 11 5.06 8.67 -2.29
N ARG A 12 5.28 9.65 -3.17
CA ARG A 12 6.09 10.82 -2.85
C ARG A 12 5.45 11.67 -1.76
N GLU A 13 4.15 11.94 -1.88
CA GLU A 13 3.42 12.72 -0.88
C GLU A 13 3.40 12.02 0.48
N PHE A 14 3.20 10.71 0.46
CA PHE A 14 3.23 9.89 1.67
C PHE A 14 4.62 9.96 2.33
N SER A 15 5.67 9.81 1.54
CA SER A 15 7.04 9.90 2.03
C SER A 15 7.32 11.27 2.64
N ASP A 16 6.96 12.34 1.95
CA ASP A 16 7.17 13.71 2.45
C ASP A 16 6.44 13.94 3.78
N ARG A 17 5.25 13.39 3.91
CA ARG A 17 4.44 13.54 5.13
C ARG A 17 5.01 12.77 6.31
N HIS A 18 5.55 11.57 6.08
CA HIS A 18 5.88 10.62 7.14
C HIS A 18 7.37 10.38 7.35
N LEU A 19 8.25 10.88 6.48
CA LEU A 19 9.68 10.52 6.51
C LEU A 19 10.33 10.79 7.86
N ARG A 20 10.04 11.94 8.46
CA ARG A 20 10.61 12.29 9.76
C ARG A 20 10.18 11.30 10.84
N ALA A 21 8.92 10.91 10.85
CA ALA A 21 8.41 9.93 11.80
C ALA A 21 9.03 8.55 11.58
N PHE A 22 9.22 8.14 10.32
CA PHE A 22 9.88 6.89 9.99
C PHE A 22 11.31 6.88 10.51
N LYS A 23 12.07 7.96 10.29
CA LYS A 23 13.48 8.04 10.72
C LYS A 23 13.62 7.98 12.24
N ALA A 24 12.62 8.35 12.98
CA ALA A 24 12.61 8.31 14.44
C ALA A 24 12.31 6.91 15.00
N ARG A 25 11.85 5.96 14.17
CA ARG A 25 11.48 4.63 14.61
C ARG A 25 12.69 3.69 14.56
N PRO A 26 12.81 2.76 15.55
CA PRO A 26 13.90 1.78 15.53
C PRO A 26 13.86 0.86 14.30
N GLU A 27 12.67 0.64 13.72
CA GLU A 27 12.47 -0.23 12.55
C GLU A 27 12.91 0.44 11.24
N PHE A 28 13.30 1.71 11.25
CA PHE A 28 13.66 2.44 10.03
C PHE A 28 14.79 1.74 9.28
N HIS A 29 14.52 1.45 8.00
CA HIS A 29 15.48 0.80 7.11
C HIS A 29 15.99 1.82 6.08
N PRO A 30 17.25 2.26 6.18
CA PRO A 30 17.75 3.37 5.35
C PRO A 30 17.87 3.04 3.86
N ARG A 31 17.82 1.77 3.48
CA ARG A 31 17.90 1.35 2.06
C ARG A 31 16.53 1.23 1.42
N LEU A 32 15.46 1.41 2.17
CA LEU A 32 14.10 1.30 1.64
C LEU A 32 13.48 2.70 1.53
N ALA A 33 12.58 2.84 0.57
CA ALA A 33 11.83 4.07 0.34
C ALA A 33 10.35 3.74 0.22
N VAL A 34 9.49 4.74 0.33
CA VAL A 34 8.06 4.56 0.08
C VAL A 34 7.86 4.25 -1.39
N ASP A 35 7.13 3.17 -1.68
CA ASP A 35 6.83 2.80 -3.06
C ASP A 35 5.51 2.00 -3.13
N ALA A 36 4.81 2.18 -4.24
CA ALA A 36 3.61 1.42 -4.58
C ALA A 36 4.02 0.25 -5.47
N LEU A 37 3.78 -0.96 -5.01
CA LEU A 37 4.28 -2.17 -5.67
C LEU A 37 3.13 -3.11 -6.03
N CYS A 38 3.24 -3.76 -7.18
CA CYS A 38 2.33 -4.85 -7.56
C CYS A 38 0.86 -4.44 -7.67
N PHE A 39 0.56 -3.18 -7.98
CA PHE A 39 -0.81 -2.73 -8.11
C PHE A 39 -1.47 -3.28 -9.37
N ALA A 40 -2.70 -3.75 -9.22
CA ALA A 40 -3.50 -4.31 -10.29
C ALA A 40 -4.99 -4.10 -9.98
N PRO A 41 -5.88 -4.24 -10.97
CA PRO A 41 -7.32 -4.16 -10.71
C PRO A 41 -7.74 -5.12 -9.61
N CYS A 42 -8.57 -4.62 -8.70
CA CYS A 42 -9.00 -5.41 -7.55
C CYS A 42 -10.04 -6.46 -7.97
N PRO A 43 -9.83 -7.76 -7.66
CA PRO A 43 -10.82 -8.80 -8.00
C PRO A 43 -12.16 -8.53 -7.35
N GLY A 44 -13.23 -8.64 -8.14
CA GLY A 44 -14.61 -8.47 -7.64
C GLY A 44 -14.96 -7.06 -7.22
N ARG A 45 -14.12 -6.08 -7.51
CA ARG A 45 -14.33 -4.70 -7.08
C ARG A 45 -13.95 -3.72 -8.19
N PRO A 46 -14.80 -3.56 -9.22
CA PRO A 46 -14.49 -2.66 -10.34
C PRO A 46 -14.24 -1.23 -9.89
N GLY A 47 -13.30 -0.55 -10.54
CA GLY A 47 -12.96 0.83 -10.23
C GLY A 47 -11.95 0.99 -9.10
N TRP A 48 -11.37 -0.12 -8.61
CA TRP A 48 -10.38 -0.12 -7.53
C TRP A 48 -9.12 -0.84 -7.95
N LEU A 49 -7.99 -0.37 -7.38
CA LEU A 49 -6.69 -1.03 -7.53
C LEU A 49 -6.22 -1.53 -6.17
N VAL A 50 -5.64 -2.71 -6.14
CA VAL A 50 -5.07 -3.30 -4.92
C VAL A 50 -3.61 -3.63 -5.17
N GLY A 51 -2.77 -3.43 -4.16
CA GLY A 51 -1.35 -3.70 -4.27
C GLY A 51 -0.65 -3.68 -2.92
N ALA A 52 0.66 -3.56 -2.95
CA ALA A 52 1.50 -3.47 -1.77
C ALA A 52 2.03 -2.06 -1.60
N TRP A 53 2.08 -1.59 -0.36
CA TRP A 53 2.60 -0.26 -0.02
C TRP A 53 3.80 -0.43 0.88
N LEU A 54 4.97 -0.12 0.33
CA LEU A 54 6.24 -0.24 1.04
C LEU A 54 6.60 1.09 1.70
N THR A 55 7.06 1.02 2.93
CA THR A 55 7.71 2.15 3.61
C THR A 55 9.05 1.68 4.16
N PRO A 56 9.91 2.59 4.63
CA PRO A 56 11.14 2.17 5.31
C PRO A 56 10.93 1.38 6.60
N CYS A 57 9.71 1.33 7.11
CA CYS A 57 9.40 0.67 8.39
C CYS A 57 8.51 -0.55 8.26
N ASP A 58 7.71 -0.65 7.18
CA ASP A 58 6.68 -1.68 7.10
C ASP A 58 6.22 -1.95 5.66
N LEU A 59 5.40 -2.98 5.53
CA LEU A 59 4.77 -3.34 4.27
C LEU A 59 3.28 -3.57 4.52
N SER A 60 2.44 -2.93 3.73
CA SER A 60 0.98 -2.96 3.88
C SER A 60 0.30 -3.45 2.61
N LEU A 61 -0.88 -4.03 2.78
CA LEU A 61 -1.86 -4.18 1.70
C LEU A 61 -2.49 -2.81 1.48
N ALA A 62 -2.63 -2.39 0.24
CA ALA A 62 -3.13 -1.06 -0.07
C ALA A 62 -4.23 -1.11 -1.13
N LEU A 63 -5.16 -0.18 -1.02
CA LEU A 63 -6.31 -0.07 -1.90
C LEU A 63 -6.46 1.40 -2.30
N VAL A 64 -6.64 1.66 -3.59
CA VAL A 64 -6.91 3.00 -4.09
C VAL A 64 -8.01 2.93 -5.14
N ARG A 65 -8.74 4.04 -5.33
CA ARG A 65 -9.66 4.18 -6.45
C ARG A 65 -8.86 4.30 -7.75
N GLU A 66 -9.38 3.78 -8.85
CA GLU A 66 -8.72 3.94 -10.16
C GLU A 66 -8.66 5.39 -10.59
N SER A 67 -9.63 6.20 -10.17
CA SER A 67 -9.69 7.62 -10.50
C SER A 67 -9.73 8.45 -9.22
N ALA A 68 -8.86 9.46 -9.12
CA ALA A 68 -8.87 10.40 -8.01
C ALA A 68 -10.19 11.17 -7.93
N GLU A 69 -10.84 11.40 -9.05
CA GLU A 69 -12.12 12.11 -9.11
C GLU A 69 -13.24 11.34 -8.43
N ALA A 70 -13.11 10.01 -8.32
CA ALA A 70 -14.08 9.18 -7.62
C ALA A 70 -13.91 9.16 -6.11
N CYS A 71 -12.86 9.80 -5.58
CA CYS A 71 -12.60 9.84 -4.15
C CYS A 71 -13.49 10.88 -3.46
N ASP A 72 -14.20 10.46 -2.41
CA ASP A 72 -14.98 11.33 -1.55
C ASP A 72 -14.27 11.43 -0.20
N THR A 73 -13.50 12.51 -0.03
CA THR A 73 -12.70 12.72 1.18
C THR A 73 -13.56 13.09 2.39
N ASP A 74 -14.78 13.55 2.17
CA ASP A 74 -15.67 13.94 3.27
C ASP A 74 -16.31 12.73 3.96
N THR A 75 -16.46 11.63 3.24
CA THR A 75 -17.11 10.43 3.76
C THR A 75 -16.18 9.22 3.80
N ALA A 76 -14.87 9.46 3.71
CA ALA A 76 -13.89 8.38 3.73
C ALA A 76 -13.89 7.67 5.09
N GLY A 77 -14.13 6.36 5.06
CA GLY A 77 -14.06 5.51 6.23
C GLY A 77 -13.32 4.22 5.89
N PRO A 78 -13.16 3.32 6.88
CA PRO A 78 -12.51 2.04 6.64
C PRO A 78 -13.17 1.24 5.53
N GLN A 79 -12.39 0.44 4.82
CA GLN A 79 -12.89 -0.49 3.80
C GLN A 79 -12.60 -1.92 4.24
N VAL A 80 -13.57 -2.81 4.06
CA VAL A 80 -13.36 -4.24 4.24
C VAL A 80 -13.20 -4.83 2.85
N LEU A 81 -12.07 -5.48 2.62
CA LEU A 81 -11.71 -6.06 1.33
C LEU A 81 -11.70 -7.58 1.45
N GLU A 82 -12.55 -8.24 0.67
CA GLU A 82 -12.56 -9.70 0.59
C GLU A 82 -11.63 -10.15 -0.53
N LEU A 83 -10.59 -10.88 -0.17
CA LEU A 83 -9.66 -11.48 -1.10
C LEU A 83 -9.65 -12.99 -0.91
N PRO A 84 -9.09 -13.76 -1.84
CA PRO A 84 -9.10 -15.24 -1.71
C PRO A 84 -8.55 -15.75 -0.38
N ARG A 85 -7.57 -15.07 0.22
CA ARG A 85 -6.99 -15.47 1.51
C ARG A 85 -7.90 -15.16 2.70
N GLY A 86 -8.78 -14.16 2.60
CA GLY A 86 -9.67 -13.77 3.69
C GLY A 86 -10.09 -12.32 3.62
N GLU A 87 -10.63 -11.81 4.70
CA GLU A 87 -11.04 -10.42 4.81
C GLU A 87 -9.93 -9.56 5.41
N PHE A 88 -9.77 -8.36 4.86
CA PHE A 88 -8.80 -7.38 5.34
C PHE A 88 -9.52 -6.06 5.60
N GLU A 89 -9.31 -5.47 6.76
CA GLU A 89 -9.83 -4.16 7.09
C GLU A 89 -8.73 -3.11 6.85
N LEU A 90 -9.01 -2.14 5.98
CA LEU A 90 -8.06 -1.11 5.58
C LEU A 90 -8.53 0.25 6.08
N GLU A 91 -7.61 0.99 6.67
CA GLU A 91 -7.86 2.33 7.20
C GLU A 91 -7.48 3.39 6.18
N PRO A 92 -8.28 4.46 6.05
CA PRO A 92 -8.00 5.51 5.08
C PRO A 92 -6.96 6.50 5.57
N GLU A 93 -6.16 7.00 4.63
CA GLU A 93 -5.34 8.19 4.83
C GLU A 93 -5.60 9.15 3.67
N ILE A 94 -6.01 10.37 3.98
CA ILE A 94 -6.34 11.39 2.98
C ILE A 94 -5.10 12.21 2.68
N MET A 95 -4.77 12.32 1.38
CA MET A 95 -3.61 13.08 0.91
C MET A 95 -3.97 13.88 -0.34
N ALA A 96 -3.93 15.21 -0.23
CA ALA A 96 -4.07 16.11 -1.38
C ALA A 96 -5.24 15.77 -2.31
N GLY A 97 -6.41 15.49 -1.73
CA GLY A 97 -7.62 15.17 -2.51
C GLY A 97 -7.71 13.73 -2.99
N ASP A 98 -6.78 12.88 -2.57
CA ASP A 98 -6.79 11.45 -2.88
C ASP A 98 -6.83 10.65 -1.57
N ILE A 99 -7.16 9.38 -1.65
CA ILE A 99 -7.27 8.53 -0.47
C ILE A 99 -6.50 7.24 -0.71
N LEU A 100 -5.69 6.88 0.28
CA LEU A 100 -5.00 5.59 0.34
C LEU A 100 -5.56 4.82 1.54
N TRP A 101 -6.07 3.60 1.30
CA TRP A 101 -6.46 2.69 2.37
C TRP A 101 -5.38 1.66 2.56
N ARG A 102 -5.00 1.39 3.82
CA ARG A 102 -3.91 0.46 4.14
C ARG A 102 -4.27 -0.50 5.26
N CYS A 103 -3.73 -1.71 5.15
CA CYS A 103 -3.76 -2.73 6.19
C CYS A 103 -2.34 -3.26 6.37
N LEU A 104 -1.79 -3.14 7.57
CA LEU A 104 -0.42 -3.56 7.86
C LEU A 104 -0.28 -5.08 7.70
N LEU A 105 0.72 -5.52 6.93
CA LEU A 105 1.05 -6.93 6.75
C LEU A 105 2.32 -7.32 7.50
N LEU A 106 3.37 -6.50 7.38
CA LEU A 106 4.65 -6.71 8.07
C LEU A 106 5.12 -5.41 8.68
N ASN A 107 5.50 -5.45 9.94
CA ASN A 107 6.00 -4.28 10.67
C ASN A 107 7.51 -4.33 10.95
N ASP A 108 8.21 -5.27 10.35
CA ASP A 108 9.66 -5.40 10.48
C ASP A 108 10.24 -5.90 9.17
N LEU A 109 11.10 -5.10 8.56
CA LEU A 109 11.78 -5.41 7.30
C LEU A 109 13.28 -5.55 7.48
N GLY A 110 13.73 -5.85 8.71
CA GLY A 110 15.15 -5.96 9.04
C GLY A 110 15.89 -7.03 8.25
N ASP A 111 15.19 -8.08 7.79
CA ASP A 111 15.79 -9.15 7.00
C ASP A 111 15.86 -8.84 5.50
N VAL A 112 15.34 -7.69 5.09
CA VAL A 112 15.35 -7.25 3.68
C VAL A 112 16.58 -6.36 3.47
N ASP A 113 17.42 -6.69 2.50
CA ASP A 113 18.67 -5.97 2.28
C ASP A 113 18.53 -4.70 1.45
N ASP A 114 17.63 -4.71 0.46
CA ASP A 114 17.48 -3.60 -0.49
C ASP A 114 16.10 -3.56 -1.13
N MET A 115 15.87 -2.59 -2.00
CA MET A 115 14.60 -2.43 -2.72
C MET A 115 14.25 -3.65 -3.58
N GLY A 116 15.25 -4.30 -4.19
CA GLY A 116 15.01 -5.49 -5.00
C GLY A 116 14.41 -6.63 -4.18
N GLU A 117 14.96 -6.86 -3.00
CA GLU A 117 14.41 -7.87 -2.08
C GLU A 117 13.03 -7.48 -1.56
N ALA A 118 12.83 -6.18 -1.29
CA ALA A 118 11.51 -5.67 -0.87
C ALA A 118 10.45 -5.91 -1.94
N CYS A 119 10.79 -5.67 -3.20
CA CYS A 119 9.88 -5.93 -4.31
C CYS A 119 9.52 -7.41 -4.43
N ARG A 120 10.49 -8.30 -4.27
CA ARG A 120 10.24 -9.74 -4.29
C ARG A 120 9.37 -10.20 -3.13
N LEU A 121 9.61 -9.63 -1.94
CA LEU A 121 8.78 -9.92 -0.76
C LEU A 121 7.34 -9.44 -0.99
N ALA A 122 7.16 -8.22 -1.50
CA ALA A 122 5.84 -7.69 -1.83
C ALA A 122 5.11 -8.59 -2.81
N GLN A 123 5.79 -9.06 -3.86
CA GLN A 123 5.21 -9.97 -4.84
C GLN A 123 4.74 -11.27 -4.17
N ARG A 124 5.56 -11.86 -3.31
CA ARG A 124 5.19 -13.09 -2.60
C ARG A 124 3.98 -12.89 -1.69
N LEU A 125 3.93 -11.76 -0.99
CA LEU A 125 2.80 -11.47 -0.10
C LEU A 125 1.52 -11.22 -0.89
N MET A 126 1.61 -10.51 -2.02
CA MET A 126 0.44 -10.30 -2.88
C MET A 126 -0.05 -11.61 -3.47
N ASP A 127 0.86 -12.48 -3.93
CA ASP A 127 0.48 -13.82 -4.41
C ASP A 127 -0.24 -14.61 -3.31
N LYS A 128 0.22 -14.48 -2.07
CA LYS A 128 -0.37 -15.17 -0.93
C LYS A 128 -1.78 -14.67 -0.62
N VAL A 129 -1.99 -13.35 -0.58
CA VAL A 129 -3.33 -12.82 -0.27
C VAL A 129 -4.33 -13.08 -1.41
N MET A 130 -3.85 -13.27 -2.62
CA MET A 130 -4.67 -13.58 -3.78
C MET A 130 -4.93 -15.09 -3.96
N THR A 131 -4.40 -15.94 -3.06
CA THR A 131 -4.55 -17.38 -3.11
C THR A 131 -5.36 -17.85 -1.90
N ALA A 132 -6.40 -18.65 -2.15
CA ALA A 132 -7.23 -19.19 -1.07
C ALA A 132 -6.40 -20.13 -0.17
N PRO A 133 -6.67 -20.17 1.14
CA PRO A 133 -6.00 -21.10 2.04
C PRO A 133 -6.39 -22.54 1.68
N GLU A 134 -5.46 -23.43 1.85
CA GLU A 134 -5.70 -24.87 1.60
C GLU A 134 -6.39 -25.53 2.78
#